data_9478018e38a6816a2b862efac328197b
#
_entry.id   9478018e38a6816a2b862efac328197b
#
_cell.length_a   1.000
_cell.length_b   1.000
_cell.length_c   1.000
_cell.angle_alpha   90.00
_cell.angle_beta   90.00
_cell.angle_gamma   90.00
#
_symmetry.space_group_name_H-M   'P 1'
#
loop_
_entity.id
_entity.type
_entity.pdbx_description
1 polymer ?
#
loop_
_entity_poly.entity_id
_entity_poly.type
_entity_poly.pdbx_seq_one_letter_code
_entity_poly.pdbx_strand_id
1 'polypeptide(L)'
;MKLAALVLCVCLLCGCSAEKDPLDQAMDLRNALLTGQDCTFSCVISADYAERIYTFQMDCTMDTEGNMTFTVTEPETLYGISGVISREGGGLCFDDKVLAFPMLANDQLIPVSAPWIFLNSLKSGYISGCSSENEGICLYIDDSFNDAVLHMEVQMNSENVPIWADIFWNQKRILAVDIREFMIM
;
A
#
# COMPACT_ATOMS: atom_id res chain seq x y z
N MET A 1 -31.01 27.21 -42.15
CA MET A 1 -29.81 26.39 -42.32
C MET A 1 -28.61 26.83 -41.48
N LYS A 2 -28.35 28.11 -41.23
CA LYS A 2 -27.20 28.57 -40.41
C LYS A 2 -27.32 28.26 -38.91
N LEU A 3 -28.53 28.20 -38.36
CA LEU A 3 -28.77 27.89 -36.93
C LEU A 3 -28.55 26.42 -36.61
N ALA A 4 -28.91 25.51 -37.52
CA ALA A 4 -28.72 24.06 -37.34
C ALA A 4 -27.23 23.65 -37.35
N ALA A 5 -26.40 24.35 -38.12
CA ALA A 5 -24.95 24.13 -38.16
C ALA A 5 -24.27 24.59 -36.86
N LEU A 6 -24.77 25.64 -36.20
CA LEU A 6 -24.22 26.14 -34.95
C LEU A 6 -24.51 25.19 -33.80
N VAL A 7 -25.70 24.58 -33.73
CA VAL A 7 -26.09 23.61 -32.72
C VAL A 7 -25.27 22.31 -32.84
N LEU A 8 -24.98 21.86 -34.07
CA LEU A 8 -24.16 20.68 -34.31
C LEU A 8 -22.70 20.87 -33.87
N CYS A 9 -22.13 22.08 -34.03
CA CYS A 9 -20.77 22.38 -33.55
C CYS A 9 -20.65 22.42 -32.02
N VAL A 10 -21.69 22.84 -31.31
CA VAL A 10 -21.68 22.87 -29.81
C VAL A 10 -21.74 21.47 -29.25
N CYS A 11 -22.43 20.52 -29.90
CA CYS A 11 -22.48 19.11 -29.44
C CYS A 11 -21.15 18.35 -29.62
N LEU A 12 -20.26 18.81 -30.49
CA LEU A 12 -18.93 18.22 -30.69
C LEU A 12 -17.89 18.69 -29.66
N LEU A 13 -18.21 19.69 -28.85
CA LEU A 13 -17.37 20.22 -27.79
C LEU A 13 -17.68 19.57 -26.40
N CYS A 14 -18.65 18.66 -26.32
CA CYS A 14 -18.76 17.76 -25.19
C CYS A 14 -17.57 16.78 -25.28
N GLY A 15 -16.37 17.28 -25.00
CA GLY A 15 -15.17 16.48 -24.87
C GLY A 15 -15.42 15.41 -23.81
N CYS A 16 -15.28 14.15 -24.20
CA CYS A 16 -15.04 13.09 -23.26
C CYS A 16 -13.92 13.60 -22.33
N SER A 17 -14.18 13.70 -21.03
CA SER A 17 -13.11 13.68 -20.04
C SER A 17 -12.41 12.35 -20.29
N ALA A 18 -11.24 12.37 -20.94
CA ALA A 18 -10.45 11.17 -21.10
C ALA A 18 -10.15 10.66 -19.70
N GLU A 19 -10.70 9.52 -19.36
CA GLU A 19 -10.37 8.82 -18.13
C GLU A 19 -8.85 8.64 -18.12
N LYS A 20 -8.20 9.02 -17.03
CA LYS A 20 -6.74 9.00 -16.94
C LYS A 20 -6.26 7.56 -17.07
N ASP A 21 -5.19 7.33 -17.81
CA ASP A 21 -4.62 5.98 -17.93
C ASP A 21 -4.28 5.44 -16.53
N PRO A 22 -4.68 4.19 -16.20
CA PRO A 22 -4.37 3.57 -14.91
C PRO A 22 -2.88 3.61 -14.56
N LEU A 23 -1.99 3.48 -15.54
CA LEU A 23 -0.55 3.57 -15.32
C LEU A 23 -0.13 5.00 -14.94
N ASP A 24 -0.71 6.02 -15.57
CA ASP A 24 -0.43 7.42 -15.21
C ASP A 24 -0.89 7.71 -13.78
N GLN A 25 -2.04 7.16 -13.36
CA GLN A 25 -2.54 7.29 -11.99
C GLN A 25 -1.58 6.63 -10.99
N ALA A 26 -1.07 5.44 -11.31
CA ALA A 26 -0.09 4.73 -10.49
C ALA A 26 1.22 5.53 -10.37
N MET A 27 1.69 6.11 -11.47
CA MET A 27 2.91 6.91 -11.49
C MET A 27 2.75 8.23 -10.73
N ASP A 28 1.57 8.84 -10.74
CA ASP A 28 1.30 10.04 -9.94
C ASP A 28 1.36 9.74 -8.44
N LEU A 29 0.74 8.64 -7.98
CA LEU A 29 0.86 8.21 -6.59
C LEU A 29 2.32 7.97 -6.22
N ARG A 30 3.07 7.23 -7.05
CA ARG A 30 4.50 6.98 -6.81
C ARG A 30 5.31 8.28 -6.72
N ASN A 31 5.07 9.21 -7.63
CA ASN A 31 5.73 10.51 -7.60
C ASN A 31 5.39 11.28 -6.33
N ALA A 32 4.13 11.28 -5.89
CA ALA A 32 3.73 11.91 -4.64
C ALA A 32 4.45 11.27 -3.44
N LEU A 33 4.55 9.94 -3.39
CA LEU A 33 5.29 9.21 -2.33
C LEU A 33 6.81 9.47 -2.35
N LEU A 34 7.40 9.75 -3.50
CA LEU A 34 8.83 10.02 -3.63
C LEU A 34 9.20 11.48 -3.38
N THR A 35 8.25 12.41 -3.58
CA THR A 35 8.47 13.86 -3.42
C THR A 35 7.86 14.43 -2.14
N GLY A 36 6.93 13.71 -1.52
CA GLY A 36 6.34 14.05 -0.23
C GLY A 36 7.35 13.96 0.92
N GLN A 37 6.98 14.51 2.07
CA GLN A 37 7.81 14.41 3.27
C GLN A 37 7.56 13.09 3.98
N ASP A 38 6.43 12.98 4.65
CA ASP A 38 6.06 11.77 5.40
C ASP A 38 4.77 11.18 4.82
N CYS A 39 4.56 9.89 5.06
CA CYS A 39 3.32 9.21 4.72
C CYS A 39 2.73 8.57 5.98
N THR A 40 1.48 8.90 6.29
CA THR A 40 0.75 8.37 7.44
C THR A 40 -0.48 7.61 7.01
N PHE A 41 -0.80 6.53 7.70
CA PHE A 41 -2.04 5.77 7.50
C PHE A 41 -2.31 4.85 8.69
N SER A 42 -3.57 4.49 8.90
CA SER A 42 -3.94 3.35 9.71
C SER A 42 -4.26 2.15 8.84
N CYS A 43 -4.03 0.94 9.36
CA CYS A 43 -4.32 -0.27 8.61
C CYS A 43 -4.74 -1.43 9.51
N VAL A 44 -5.57 -2.31 8.94
CA VAL A 44 -5.85 -3.64 9.52
C VAL A 44 -5.09 -4.68 8.73
N ILE A 45 -4.25 -5.44 9.42
CA ILE A 45 -3.44 -6.49 8.82
C ILE A 45 -4.06 -7.83 9.14
N SER A 46 -4.25 -8.66 8.11
CA SER A 46 -4.63 -10.07 8.25
C SER A 46 -3.53 -10.94 7.69
N ALA A 47 -2.97 -11.81 8.53
CA ALA A 47 -1.91 -12.73 8.17
C ALA A 47 -2.42 -14.17 8.21
N ASP A 48 -2.36 -14.87 7.08
CA ASP A 48 -2.80 -16.27 6.94
C ASP A 48 -1.59 -17.20 6.80
N TYR A 49 -1.31 -17.94 7.86
CA TYR A 49 -0.26 -18.97 7.89
C TYR A 49 -0.86 -20.39 7.86
N ALA A 50 -1.99 -20.57 7.20
CA ALA A 50 -2.72 -21.82 7.00
C ALA A 50 -3.33 -22.41 8.30
N GLU A 51 -2.57 -22.56 9.37
CA GLU A 51 -3.06 -23.08 10.65
C GLU A 51 -3.62 -21.99 11.56
N ARG A 52 -3.22 -20.74 11.34
CA ARG A 52 -3.61 -19.59 12.18
C ARG A 52 -3.75 -18.34 11.33
N ILE A 53 -4.82 -17.60 11.60
CA ILE A 53 -5.02 -16.25 11.07
C ILE A 53 -4.79 -15.28 12.24
N TYR A 54 -3.94 -14.29 12.00
CA TYR A 54 -3.71 -13.18 12.90
C TYR A 54 -4.29 -11.91 12.31
N THR A 55 -5.02 -11.14 13.12
CA THR A 55 -5.57 -9.86 12.71
C THR A 55 -5.24 -8.83 13.77
N PHE A 56 -4.71 -7.67 13.35
CA PHE A 56 -4.41 -6.56 14.25
C PHE A 56 -4.45 -5.24 13.47
N GLN A 57 -4.65 -4.15 14.20
CA GLN A 57 -4.68 -2.80 13.64
C GLN A 57 -3.46 -2.01 14.11
N MET A 58 -2.95 -1.14 13.22
CA MET A 58 -1.78 -0.32 13.46
C MET A 58 -1.97 1.08 12.89
N ASP A 59 -1.41 2.06 13.59
CA ASP A 59 -1.13 3.38 13.03
C ASP A 59 0.32 3.44 12.59
N CYS A 60 0.58 3.91 11.38
CA CYS A 60 1.87 3.88 10.73
C CYS A 60 2.28 5.26 10.22
N THR A 61 3.57 5.58 10.32
CA THR A 61 4.19 6.75 9.71
C THR A 61 5.51 6.35 9.08
N MET A 62 5.68 6.57 7.78
CA MET A 62 6.95 6.39 7.08
C MET A 62 7.59 7.74 6.81
N ASP A 63 8.85 7.88 7.19
CA ASP A 63 9.65 9.08 6.92
C ASP A 63 10.26 9.08 5.51
N THR A 64 10.96 10.17 5.18
CA THR A 64 11.63 10.33 3.88
C THR A 64 12.82 9.38 3.70
N GLU A 65 13.40 8.86 4.78
CA GLU A 65 14.50 7.88 4.74
C GLU A 65 14.02 6.46 4.52
N GLY A 66 12.69 6.24 4.60
CA GLY A 66 12.05 4.93 4.42
C GLY A 66 11.98 4.11 5.70
N ASN A 67 12.17 4.74 6.86
CA ASN A 67 11.89 4.12 8.13
C ASN A 67 10.41 4.30 8.46
N MET A 68 9.78 3.26 8.95
CA MET A 68 8.38 3.28 9.37
C MET A 68 8.29 3.11 10.88
N THR A 69 7.69 4.09 11.54
CA THR A 69 7.23 3.93 12.92
C THR A 69 5.81 3.41 12.92
N PHE A 70 5.47 2.58 13.91
CA PHE A 70 4.12 2.07 14.05
C PHE A 70 3.72 1.93 15.53
N THR A 71 2.41 1.91 15.77
CA THR A 71 1.80 1.59 17.06
C THR A 71 0.60 0.68 16.83
N VAL A 72 0.55 -0.45 17.54
CA VAL A 72 -0.60 -1.37 17.50
C VAL A 72 -1.75 -0.77 18.30
N THR A 73 -2.93 -0.67 17.69
CA THR A 73 -4.15 -0.11 18.29
C THR A 73 -5.21 -1.16 18.61
N GLU A 74 -5.17 -2.32 17.96
CA GLU A 74 -6.04 -3.47 18.22
C GLU A 74 -5.30 -4.78 17.96
N PRO A 75 -5.61 -5.87 18.67
CA PRO A 75 -6.54 -5.99 19.79
C PRO A 75 -5.97 -5.42 21.10
N GLU A 76 -6.81 -5.26 22.11
CA GLU A 76 -6.42 -4.72 23.43
C GLU A 76 -5.20 -5.43 24.06
N THR A 77 -5.05 -6.73 23.81
CA THR A 77 -3.90 -7.54 24.30
C THR A 77 -2.56 -7.14 23.69
N LEU A 78 -2.55 -6.42 22.57
CA LEU A 78 -1.36 -5.94 21.86
C LEU A 78 -1.29 -4.39 21.84
N TYR A 79 -2.29 -3.73 22.44
CA TYR A 79 -2.42 -2.28 22.43
C TYR A 79 -1.17 -1.60 22.99
N GLY A 80 -0.68 -0.58 22.27
CA GLY A 80 0.48 0.22 22.67
C GLY A 80 1.84 -0.41 22.34
N ILE A 81 1.88 -1.65 21.80
CA ILE A 81 3.12 -2.16 21.22
C ILE A 81 3.49 -1.23 20.06
N SER A 82 4.70 -0.70 20.10
CA SER A 82 5.20 0.22 19.08
C SER A 82 6.54 -0.26 18.54
N GLY A 83 7.00 0.33 17.46
CA GLY A 83 8.29 -0.04 16.90
C GLY A 83 8.68 0.78 15.69
N VAL A 84 9.84 0.41 15.17
CA VAL A 84 10.40 0.97 13.94
C VAL A 84 10.75 -0.18 13.00
N ILE A 85 10.45 0.00 11.72
CA ILE A 85 10.79 -0.96 10.66
C ILE A 85 11.59 -0.22 9.60
N SER A 86 12.67 -0.85 9.15
CA SER A 86 13.51 -0.40 8.03
C SER A 86 13.78 -1.57 7.09
N ARG A 87 14.51 -1.32 6.03
CA ARG A 87 14.93 -2.37 5.09
C ARG A 87 15.75 -3.49 5.74
N GLU A 88 16.48 -3.20 6.81
CA GLU A 88 17.37 -4.15 7.48
C GLU A 88 16.63 -5.01 8.52
N GLY A 89 15.39 -4.65 8.85
CA GLY A 89 14.59 -5.29 9.87
C GLY A 89 13.88 -4.28 10.75
N GLY A 90 13.41 -4.73 11.90
CA GLY A 90 12.65 -3.88 12.81
C GLY A 90 12.96 -4.12 14.27
N GLY A 91 12.47 -3.22 15.10
CA GLY A 91 12.49 -3.31 16.55
C GLY A 91 11.10 -3.05 17.11
N LEU A 92 10.64 -3.95 17.98
CA LEU A 92 9.43 -3.77 18.79
C LEU A 92 9.82 -3.16 20.13
N CYS A 93 9.07 -2.19 20.58
CA CYS A 93 9.19 -1.60 21.90
C CYS A 93 7.96 -1.96 22.74
N PHE A 94 8.20 -2.57 23.90
CA PHE A 94 7.17 -2.92 24.86
C PHE A 94 7.74 -2.82 26.28
N ASP A 95 7.10 -2.09 27.18
CA ASP A 95 7.54 -1.88 28.56
C ASP A 95 9.03 -1.51 28.69
N ASP A 96 9.50 -0.52 27.96
CA ASP A 96 10.90 -0.06 27.92
C ASP A 96 11.92 -1.12 27.43
N LYS A 97 11.44 -2.23 26.87
CA LYS A 97 12.28 -3.26 26.25
C LYS A 97 12.18 -3.18 24.73
N VAL A 98 13.33 -3.32 24.09
CA VAL A 98 13.39 -3.38 22.62
C VAL A 98 13.72 -4.81 22.20
N LEU A 99 12.89 -5.38 21.34
CA LEU A 99 13.09 -6.67 20.71
C LEU A 99 13.33 -6.47 19.21
N ALA A 100 14.54 -6.73 18.77
CA ALA A 100 14.85 -6.72 17.34
C ALA A 100 14.24 -7.94 16.63
N PHE A 101 13.75 -7.74 15.40
CA PHE A 101 13.25 -8.80 14.55
C PHE A 101 13.70 -8.61 13.11
N PRO A 102 13.98 -9.71 12.38
CA PRO A 102 14.24 -9.65 10.94
C PRO A 102 12.91 -9.46 10.19
N MET A 103 12.95 -9.04 8.92
CA MET A 103 11.77 -8.99 8.06
C MET A 103 11.21 -10.39 7.75
N LEU A 104 12.08 -11.39 7.75
CA LEU A 104 11.74 -12.79 7.55
C LEU A 104 12.06 -13.61 8.79
N ALA A 105 11.14 -14.47 9.18
CA ALA A 105 11.34 -15.49 10.19
C ALA A 105 10.89 -16.85 9.67
N ASN A 106 11.77 -17.86 9.69
CA ASN A 106 11.50 -19.19 9.14
C ASN A 106 11.01 -19.16 7.67
N ASP A 107 11.66 -18.36 6.84
CA ASP A 107 11.30 -18.12 5.42
C ASP A 107 9.88 -17.57 5.22
N GLN A 108 9.30 -16.92 6.21
CA GLN A 108 8.00 -16.25 6.14
C GLN A 108 8.15 -14.78 6.52
N LEU A 109 7.39 -13.92 5.83
CA LEU A 109 7.29 -12.51 6.18
C LEU A 109 6.61 -12.35 7.54
N ILE A 110 7.18 -11.48 8.37
CA ILE A 110 6.59 -11.18 9.68
C ILE A 110 5.38 -10.25 9.47
N PRO A 111 4.21 -10.51 10.05
CA PRO A 111 2.99 -9.75 9.80
C PRO A 111 3.12 -8.26 10.07
N VAL A 112 3.86 -7.87 11.11
CA VAL A 112 4.08 -6.47 11.48
C VAL A 112 4.86 -5.70 10.42
N SER A 113 5.57 -6.39 9.49
CA SER A 113 6.27 -5.76 8.38
C SER A 113 5.39 -5.42 7.18
N ALA A 114 4.13 -5.91 7.16
CA ALA A 114 3.24 -5.72 6.01
C ALA A 114 3.06 -4.25 5.58
N PRO A 115 2.84 -3.27 6.49
CA PRO A 115 2.68 -1.86 6.08
C PRO A 115 3.95 -1.28 5.48
N TRP A 116 5.12 -1.66 5.98
CA TRP A 116 6.40 -1.23 5.42
C TRP A 116 6.62 -1.83 4.03
N ILE A 117 6.38 -3.14 3.85
CA ILE A 117 6.47 -3.83 2.56
C ILE A 117 5.54 -3.16 1.55
N PHE A 118 4.27 -2.93 1.93
CA PHE A 118 3.28 -2.25 1.12
C PHE A 118 3.81 -0.91 0.59
N LEU A 119 4.24 -0.03 1.48
CA LEU A 119 4.63 1.32 1.09
C LEU A 119 5.97 1.35 0.35
N ASN A 120 6.93 0.50 0.76
CA ASN A 120 8.21 0.38 0.06
C ASN A 120 8.04 -0.14 -1.37
N SER A 121 7.19 -1.15 -1.59
CA SER A 121 6.94 -1.68 -2.93
C SER A 121 6.17 -0.70 -3.80
N LEU A 122 5.25 0.12 -3.26
CA LEU A 122 4.65 1.24 -3.99
C LEU A 122 5.70 2.25 -4.47
N LYS A 123 6.71 2.56 -3.62
CA LYS A 123 7.78 3.52 -3.94
C LYS A 123 8.77 2.96 -4.95
N SER A 124 9.16 1.68 -4.85
CA SER A 124 10.33 1.14 -5.55
C SER A 124 10.11 -0.15 -6.33
N GLY A 125 9.01 -0.88 -6.11
CA GLY A 125 8.71 -2.12 -6.80
C GLY A 125 8.43 -1.92 -8.29
N TYR A 126 8.59 -2.97 -9.09
CA TYR A 126 8.29 -2.95 -10.51
C TYR A 126 6.79 -3.09 -10.73
N ILE A 127 6.14 -2.06 -11.32
CA ILE A 127 4.73 -2.15 -11.72
C ILE A 127 4.66 -3.02 -12.96
N SER A 128 4.25 -4.27 -12.79
CA SER A 128 4.11 -5.27 -13.86
C SER A 128 2.81 -5.11 -14.65
N GLY A 129 1.82 -4.43 -14.06
CA GLY A 129 0.54 -4.15 -14.71
C GLY A 129 -0.37 -3.28 -13.88
N CYS A 130 -1.44 -2.82 -14.51
CA CYS A 130 -2.56 -2.15 -13.87
C CYS A 130 -3.85 -2.46 -14.63
N SER A 131 -4.96 -2.53 -13.89
CA SER A 131 -6.30 -2.72 -14.46
C SER A 131 -7.28 -1.71 -13.88
N SER A 132 -8.25 -1.29 -14.68
CA SER A 132 -9.38 -0.50 -14.18
C SER A 132 -10.39 -1.45 -13.55
N GLU A 133 -10.79 -1.17 -12.32
CA GLU A 133 -11.79 -1.94 -11.58
C GLU A 133 -12.85 -1.03 -10.99
N ASN A 134 -14.12 -1.27 -11.34
CA ASN A 134 -15.31 -0.56 -10.81
C ASN A 134 -15.11 0.97 -10.67
N GLU A 135 -14.71 1.44 -9.49
CA GLU A 135 -14.53 2.85 -9.13
C GLU A 135 -13.06 3.22 -8.89
N GLY A 136 -12.11 2.44 -9.40
CA GLY A 136 -10.68 2.70 -9.18
C GLY A 136 -9.78 1.86 -10.06
N ILE A 137 -8.57 1.64 -9.60
CA ILE A 137 -7.57 0.83 -10.31
C ILE A 137 -6.95 -0.21 -9.39
N CYS A 138 -6.56 -1.35 -9.96
CA CYS A 138 -5.72 -2.33 -9.30
C CYS A 138 -4.32 -2.30 -9.91
N LEU A 139 -3.29 -2.20 -9.06
CA LEU A 139 -1.88 -2.25 -9.44
C LEU A 139 -1.32 -3.61 -9.11
N TYR A 140 -0.54 -4.15 -10.06
CA TYR A 140 0.24 -5.37 -9.88
C TYR A 140 1.71 -4.97 -9.77
N ILE A 141 2.33 -5.26 -8.63
CA ILE A 141 3.70 -4.85 -8.32
C ILE A 141 4.52 -6.08 -8.00
N ASP A 142 5.63 -6.23 -8.72
CA ASP A 142 6.60 -7.27 -8.46
C ASP A 142 7.83 -6.67 -7.75
N ASP A 143 8.28 -7.36 -6.71
CA ASP A 143 9.45 -6.98 -5.94
C ASP A 143 10.23 -8.25 -5.57
N SER A 144 11.37 -8.09 -4.96
CA SER A 144 12.15 -9.20 -4.44
C SER A 144 12.68 -8.86 -3.05
N PHE A 145 12.58 -9.82 -2.15
CA PHE A 145 13.12 -9.71 -0.80
C PHE A 145 13.96 -10.96 -0.50
N ASN A 146 15.26 -10.77 -0.27
CA ASN A 146 16.21 -11.87 -0.05
C ASN A 146 16.10 -12.99 -1.11
N ASP A 147 16.12 -12.61 -2.41
CA ASP A 147 16.02 -13.51 -3.58
C ASP A 147 14.68 -14.25 -3.73
N ALA A 148 13.70 -14.03 -2.85
CA ALA A 148 12.37 -14.57 -3.00
C ALA A 148 11.45 -13.61 -3.74
N VAL A 149 10.53 -14.16 -4.53
CA VAL A 149 9.55 -13.37 -5.30
C VAL A 149 8.47 -12.87 -4.38
N LEU A 150 8.35 -11.56 -4.32
CA LEU A 150 7.22 -10.84 -3.71
C LEU A 150 6.33 -10.31 -4.83
N HIS A 151 5.06 -10.58 -4.76
CA HIS A 151 4.04 -9.98 -5.62
C HIS A 151 3.02 -9.25 -4.74
N MET A 152 2.57 -8.09 -5.19
CA MET A 152 1.58 -7.31 -4.46
C MET A 152 0.50 -6.82 -5.42
N GLU A 153 -0.75 -6.96 -5.01
CA GLU A 153 -1.91 -6.38 -5.67
C GLU A 153 -2.44 -5.24 -4.80
N VAL A 154 -2.48 -4.02 -5.34
CA VAL A 154 -2.93 -2.83 -4.60
C VAL A 154 -4.15 -2.25 -5.26
N GLN A 155 -5.25 -2.21 -4.52
CA GLN A 155 -6.47 -1.56 -4.95
C GLN A 155 -6.49 -0.09 -4.50
N MET A 156 -6.74 0.80 -5.44
CA MET A 156 -6.89 2.23 -5.21
C MET A 156 -8.32 2.66 -5.56
N ASN A 157 -8.82 3.64 -4.83
CA ASN A 157 -10.11 4.24 -5.12
C ASN A 157 -10.02 5.28 -6.28
N SER A 158 -11.17 5.88 -6.63
CA SER A 158 -11.27 6.91 -7.68
C SER A 158 -10.46 8.20 -7.39
N GLU A 159 -10.05 8.42 -6.15
CA GLU A 159 -9.23 9.56 -5.73
C GLU A 159 -7.72 9.23 -5.75
N ASN A 160 -7.33 8.08 -6.30
CA ASN A 160 -5.95 7.61 -6.32
C ASN A 160 -5.36 7.28 -4.93
N VAL A 161 -6.21 6.96 -3.96
CA VAL A 161 -5.81 6.58 -2.61
C VAL A 161 -5.83 5.07 -2.47
N PRO A 162 -4.75 4.43 -2.01
CA PRO A 162 -4.74 3.01 -1.72
C PRO A 162 -5.75 2.67 -0.62
N ILE A 163 -6.56 1.63 -0.83
CA ILE A 163 -7.58 1.17 0.11
C ILE A 163 -7.36 -0.26 0.57
N TRP A 164 -6.65 -1.06 -0.24
CA TRP A 164 -6.38 -2.46 0.04
C TRP A 164 -5.09 -2.92 -0.61
N ALA A 165 -4.36 -3.83 0.03
CA ALA A 165 -3.24 -4.53 -0.58
C ALA A 165 -3.23 -6.00 -0.16
N ASP A 166 -3.07 -6.89 -1.15
CA ASP A 166 -2.75 -8.30 -0.95
C ASP A 166 -1.26 -8.53 -1.23
N ILE A 167 -0.57 -9.19 -0.31
CA ILE A 167 0.86 -9.48 -0.41
C ILE A 167 1.04 -10.99 -0.56
N PHE A 168 1.68 -11.36 -1.67
CA PHE A 168 1.96 -12.74 -2.03
C PHE A 168 3.45 -13.02 -1.83
N TRP A 169 3.76 -14.10 -1.16
CA TRP A 169 5.10 -14.60 -0.96
C TRP A 169 5.21 -16.00 -1.57
N ASN A 170 6.13 -16.18 -2.50
CA ASN A 170 6.25 -17.43 -3.27
C ASN A 170 4.89 -17.86 -3.86
N GLN A 171 4.17 -16.94 -4.49
CA GLN A 171 2.86 -17.16 -5.16
C GLN A 171 1.70 -17.49 -4.20
N LYS A 172 1.92 -17.46 -2.89
CA LYS A 172 0.85 -17.66 -1.91
C LYS A 172 0.52 -16.31 -1.26
N ARG A 173 -0.76 -15.92 -1.24
CA ARG A 173 -1.21 -14.78 -0.44
C ARG A 173 -1.03 -15.10 1.03
N ILE A 174 -0.26 -14.30 1.71
CA ILE A 174 0.06 -14.49 3.14
C ILE A 174 -0.36 -13.31 4.00
N LEU A 175 -0.41 -12.10 3.42
CA LEU A 175 -0.78 -10.90 4.13
C LEU A 175 -1.82 -10.12 3.32
N ALA A 176 -2.80 -9.57 4.01
CA ALA A 176 -3.74 -8.59 3.48
C ALA A 176 -3.71 -7.35 4.37
N VAL A 177 -3.77 -6.18 3.76
CA VAL A 177 -3.71 -4.87 4.42
C VAL A 177 -4.91 -4.05 3.99
N ASP A 178 -5.86 -3.82 4.89
CA ASP A 178 -6.97 -2.86 4.71
C ASP A 178 -6.47 -1.49 5.16
N ILE A 179 -6.39 -0.54 4.24
CA ILE A 179 -5.71 0.74 4.42
C ILE A 179 -6.76 1.82 4.68
N ARG A 180 -6.52 2.63 5.68
CA ARG A 180 -7.42 3.71 6.10
C ARG A 180 -6.62 4.99 6.35
N GLU A 181 -7.28 6.14 6.20
CA GLU A 181 -6.71 7.45 6.55
C GLU A 181 -5.33 7.72 5.91
N PHE A 182 -5.16 7.27 4.67
CA PHE A 182 -3.90 7.41 3.95
C PHE A 182 -3.64 8.86 3.56
N MET A 183 -2.50 9.42 4.01
CA MET A 183 -2.10 10.80 3.73
C MET A 183 -0.61 10.88 3.41
N ILE A 184 -0.27 11.67 2.39
CA ILE A 184 1.09 12.08 2.04
C ILE A 184 1.22 13.55 2.42
N MET A 185 2.21 13.89 3.26
CA MET A 185 2.46 15.25 3.75
C MET A 185 3.51 15.98 2.91
#